data_e2374b4a06455488db82f1453b9f0025
#
_entry.id   e2374b4a06455488db82f1453b9f0025
#
_cell.length_a   1.000
_cell.length_b   1.000
_cell.length_c   1.000
_cell.angle_alpha   90.00
_cell.angle_beta   90.00
_cell.angle_gamma   90.00
#
_symmetry.space_group_name_H-M   'P 1'
#
loop_
_entity.id
_entity.type
_entity.pdbx_description
1 polymer ?
#
loop_
_entity_poly.entity_id
_entity_poly.type
_entity_poly.pdbx_seq_one_letter_code
_entity_poly.pdbx_strand_id
1 'polypeptide(L)'
;MTDVDDSSPRPKRTRSPFGVYDPHKFRSYATFQTHETYFRDATPLIEQVVNQPSLHETNIPIWFATKDWNFLLSDLDVAYVNMVREFYANAIVEGDELKCWVRGKSFSVSYVYLVEKHKTHQPANACYKIGI
;
A
#
# COMPACT_ATOMS: atom_id res chain seq x y z
N MET A 1 42.40 45.55 25.82
CA MET A 1 41.72 44.25 25.67
C MET A 1 40.31 44.57 25.26
N THR A 2 40.04 44.44 23.97
CA THR A 2 38.71 44.59 23.41
C THR A 2 38.12 43.19 23.24
N ASP A 3 37.16 42.83 24.10
CA ASP A 3 36.35 41.64 23.94
C ASP A 3 35.48 41.82 22.69
N VAL A 4 35.82 41.10 21.64
CA VAL A 4 34.95 40.99 20.45
C VAL A 4 33.87 39.98 20.79
N ASP A 5 32.70 40.48 21.15
CA ASP A 5 31.49 39.68 21.32
C ASP A 5 31.04 39.14 19.95
N ASP A 6 31.48 37.91 19.64
CA ASP A 6 31.08 37.18 18.44
C ASP A 6 29.70 36.55 18.66
N SER A 7 28.69 37.38 18.81
CA SER A 7 27.29 36.98 18.83
C SER A 7 26.72 36.95 17.40
N SER A 8 27.40 36.24 16.51
CA SER A 8 26.81 35.87 15.22
C SER A 8 25.64 34.93 15.43
N PRO A 9 24.40 35.28 15.03
CA PRO A 9 23.26 34.42 15.21
C PRO A 9 23.46 33.15 14.40
N ARG A 10 23.57 32.00 15.12
CA ARG A 10 23.60 30.68 14.48
C ARG A 10 22.38 30.56 13.56
N PRO A 11 22.54 30.16 12.30
CA PRO A 11 21.43 29.95 11.41
C PRO A 11 20.48 28.92 12.06
N LYS A 12 19.25 29.34 12.32
CA LYS A 12 18.20 28.44 12.78
C LYS A 12 18.08 27.33 11.75
N ARG A 13 18.49 26.10 12.13
CA ARG A 13 18.19 24.92 11.32
C ARG A 13 16.68 24.88 11.14
N THR A 14 16.22 25.31 9.98
CA THR A 14 14.85 25.05 9.54
C THR A 14 14.72 23.54 9.49
N ARG A 15 14.01 22.96 10.47
CA ARG A 15 13.67 21.54 10.42
C ARG A 15 12.90 21.38 9.12
N SER A 16 13.42 20.53 8.24
CA SER A 16 12.66 20.10 7.08
C SER A 16 11.29 19.63 7.58
N PRO A 17 10.19 20.04 6.95
CA PRO A 17 8.84 19.57 7.33
C PRO A 17 8.72 18.06 7.17
N PHE A 18 9.63 17.44 6.44
CA PHE A 18 9.70 16.00 6.22
C PHE A 18 10.58 15.32 7.28
N GLY A 19 10.22 14.08 7.60
CA GLY A 19 11.03 13.21 8.44
C GLY A 19 12.40 12.87 7.81
N VAL A 20 13.10 11.92 8.42
CA VAL A 20 14.39 11.44 7.91
C VAL A 20 14.15 10.35 6.87
N TYR A 21 14.77 10.48 5.70
CA TYR A 21 14.74 9.46 4.66
C TYR A 21 15.43 8.18 5.11
N ASP A 22 14.73 7.06 4.99
CA ASP A 22 15.24 5.72 5.29
C ASP A 22 15.23 4.86 4.01
N PRO A 23 16.40 4.51 3.46
CA PRO A 23 16.50 3.74 2.22
C PRO A 23 15.99 2.28 2.35
N HIS A 24 15.79 1.79 3.58
CA HIS A 24 15.18 0.47 3.80
C HIS A 24 13.65 0.52 3.64
N LYS A 25 13.03 1.63 3.99
CA LYS A 25 11.57 1.82 3.89
C LYS A 25 11.13 2.32 2.52
N PHE A 26 11.97 3.11 1.85
CA PHE A 26 11.63 3.77 0.60
C PHE A 26 12.64 3.46 -0.49
N ARG A 27 12.14 3.09 -1.65
CA ARG A 27 12.95 2.79 -2.84
C ARG A 27 13.83 3.97 -3.28
N SER A 28 13.31 5.18 -3.15
CA SER A 28 13.99 6.41 -3.56
C SER A 28 13.54 7.58 -2.69
N TYR A 29 14.28 8.68 -2.78
CA TYR A 29 13.89 9.92 -2.10
C TYR A 29 12.56 10.47 -2.63
N ALA A 30 12.25 10.28 -3.90
CA ALA A 30 10.97 10.69 -4.49
C ALA A 30 9.79 9.92 -3.88
N THR A 31 9.92 8.60 -3.66
CA THR A 31 8.88 7.81 -2.99
C THR A 31 8.72 8.18 -1.52
N PHE A 32 9.81 8.54 -0.84
CA PHE A 32 9.75 9.11 0.50
C PHE A 32 8.99 10.44 0.53
N GLN A 33 9.25 11.35 -0.41
CA GLN A 33 8.50 12.60 -0.51
C GLN A 33 7.00 12.34 -0.78
N THR A 34 6.67 11.37 -1.62
CA THR A 34 5.28 10.96 -1.87
C THR A 34 4.62 10.44 -0.59
N HIS A 35 5.32 9.63 0.21
CA HIS A 35 4.83 9.16 1.50
C HIS A 35 4.54 10.32 2.44
N GLU A 36 5.50 11.23 2.62
CA GLU A 36 5.38 12.36 3.54
C GLU A 36 4.25 13.33 3.13
N THR A 37 4.01 13.45 1.82
CA THR A 37 3.00 14.36 1.29
C THR A 37 1.57 13.77 1.35
N TYR A 38 1.42 12.49 1.01
CA TYR A 38 0.09 11.90 0.77
C TYR A 38 -0.31 10.79 1.72
N PHE A 39 0.65 10.03 2.26
CA PHE A 39 0.36 8.80 2.98
C PHE A 39 0.67 8.85 4.48
N ARG A 40 1.56 9.72 4.90
CA ARG A 40 2.02 9.79 6.30
C ARG A 40 0.87 9.84 7.31
N ASP A 41 -0.10 10.70 7.05
CA ASP A 41 -1.25 10.93 7.94
C ASP A 41 -2.55 10.31 7.38
N ALA A 42 -2.48 9.62 6.24
CA ALA A 42 -3.63 8.95 5.66
C ALA A 42 -4.10 7.80 6.55
N THR A 43 -5.41 7.72 6.76
CA THR A 43 -6.03 6.62 7.49
C THR A 43 -6.47 5.56 6.48
N PRO A 44 -5.86 4.36 6.48
CA PRO A 44 -6.32 3.27 5.63
C PRO A 44 -7.74 2.87 6.00
N LEU A 45 -8.55 2.58 4.99
CA LEU A 45 -9.84 1.93 5.23
C LEU A 45 -9.56 0.50 5.66
N ILE A 46 -10.02 0.16 6.87
CA ILE A 46 -9.93 -1.21 7.37
C ILE A 46 -11.08 -2.00 6.78
N GLU A 47 -10.74 -3.05 6.04
CA GLU A 47 -11.74 -3.98 5.55
C GLU A 47 -12.41 -4.69 6.74
N GLN A 48 -13.74 -4.74 6.73
CA GLN A 48 -14.50 -5.39 7.79
C GLN A 48 -14.65 -6.87 7.49
N VAL A 49 -14.52 -7.69 8.53
CA VAL A 49 -14.79 -9.12 8.44
C VAL A 49 -16.28 -9.34 8.12
N VAL A 50 -16.53 -10.18 7.12
CA VAL A 50 -17.89 -10.51 6.74
C VAL A 50 -18.52 -11.40 7.81
N ASN A 51 -19.69 -11.00 8.31
CA ASN A 51 -20.47 -11.84 9.21
C ASN A 51 -21.14 -12.98 8.40
N GLN A 52 -20.43 -14.09 8.24
CA GLN A 52 -20.92 -15.23 7.47
C GLN A 52 -22.27 -15.80 7.96
N PRO A 53 -22.52 -15.91 9.29
CA PRO A 53 -23.84 -16.35 9.78
C PRO A 53 -25.00 -15.50 9.27
N SER A 54 -24.84 -14.21 9.06
CA SER A 54 -25.87 -13.32 8.54
C SER A 54 -26.25 -13.61 7.08
N LEU A 55 -25.40 -14.33 6.35
CA LEU A 55 -25.58 -14.66 4.93
C LEU A 55 -26.25 -16.02 4.69
N HIS A 56 -26.50 -16.81 5.74
CA HIS A 56 -26.99 -18.19 5.60
C HIS A 56 -28.30 -18.32 4.84
N GLU A 57 -29.19 -17.35 4.97
CA GLU A 57 -30.51 -17.35 4.29
C GLU A 57 -30.47 -16.74 2.89
N THR A 58 -29.27 -16.38 2.41
CA THR A 58 -29.07 -15.77 1.09
C THR A 58 -28.35 -16.75 0.15
N ASN A 59 -28.38 -16.46 -1.16
CA ASN A 59 -27.63 -17.22 -2.15
C ASN A 59 -26.16 -16.79 -2.27
N ILE A 60 -25.73 -15.80 -1.48
CA ILE A 60 -24.38 -15.24 -1.57
C ILE A 60 -23.30 -16.28 -1.31
N PRO A 61 -23.35 -17.12 -0.25
CA PRO A 61 -22.33 -18.16 -0.04
C PRO A 61 -22.20 -19.14 -1.21
N ILE A 62 -23.32 -19.50 -1.83
CA ILE A 62 -23.33 -20.41 -2.99
C ILE A 62 -22.63 -19.75 -4.19
N TRP A 63 -22.88 -18.47 -4.45
CA TRP A 63 -22.23 -17.75 -5.53
C TRP A 63 -20.72 -17.63 -5.34
N PHE A 64 -20.27 -17.36 -4.12
CA PHE A 64 -18.85 -17.29 -3.80
C PHE A 64 -18.18 -18.66 -3.93
N ALA A 65 -18.83 -19.73 -3.46
CA ALA A 65 -18.33 -21.09 -3.60
C ALA A 65 -18.21 -21.53 -5.07
N THR A 66 -19.21 -21.18 -5.91
CA THR A 66 -19.21 -21.51 -7.34
C THR A 66 -18.07 -20.83 -8.10
N LYS A 67 -17.61 -19.67 -7.61
CA LYS A 67 -16.52 -18.90 -8.22
C LYS A 67 -15.16 -19.13 -7.56
N ASP A 68 -15.07 -20.05 -6.61
CA ASP A 68 -13.87 -20.25 -5.78
C ASP A 68 -13.39 -18.99 -5.02
N TRP A 69 -14.33 -18.14 -4.62
CA TRP A 69 -14.06 -16.87 -3.93
C TRP A 69 -14.25 -16.94 -2.41
N ASN A 70 -14.31 -18.13 -1.84
CA ASN A 70 -14.52 -18.31 -0.40
C ASN A 70 -13.45 -17.63 0.46
N PHE A 71 -12.24 -17.46 -0.09
CA PHE A 71 -11.16 -16.74 0.59
C PHE A 71 -11.51 -15.27 0.90
N LEU A 72 -12.42 -14.65 0.13
CA LEU A 72 -12.89 -13.28 0.38
C LEU A 72 -13.85 -13.19 1.58
N LEU A 73 -14.40 -14.32 2.01
CA LEU A 73 -15.27 -14.40 3.19
C LEU A 73 -14.54 -14.88 4.44
N SER A 74 -13.25 -15.24 4.31
CA SER A 74 -12.44 -15.67 5.44
C SER A 74 -11.93 -14.49 6.27
N ASP A 75 -11.47 -14.80 7.48
CA ASP A 75 -10.85 -13.81 8.33
C ASP A 75 -9.61 -13.21 7.64
N LEU A 76 -9.46 -11.90 7.79
CA LEU A 76 -8.33 -11.16 7.25
C LEU A 76 -7.17 -11.16 8.24
N ASP A 77 -5.96 -11.31 7.70
CA ASP A 77 -4.75 -11.13 8.49
C ASP A 77 -4.58 -9.68 8.95
N VAL A 78 -3.87 -9.50 10.05
CA VAL A 78 -3.56 -8.19 10.58
C VAL A 78 -2.63 -7.44 9.64
N ALA A 79 -3.05 -6.27 9.20
CA ALA A 79 -2.20 -5.37 8.41
C ALA A 79 -1.60 -4.26 9.30
N TYR A 80 -0.28 -4.05 9.16
CA TYR A 80 0.41 -2.96 9.84
C TYR A 80 0.27 -1.66 9.05
N VAL A 81 -0.43 -0.68 9.61
CA VAL A 81 -0.79 0.58 8.95
C VAL A 81 0.41 1.29 8.32
N ASN A 82 1.54 1.36 9.03
CA ASN A 82 2.74 2.01 8.50
C ASN A 82 3.32 1.27 7.29
N MET A 83 3.30 -0.06 7.29
CA MET A 83 3.75 -0.84 6.13
C MET A 83 2.82 -0.66 4.93
N VAL A 84 1.52 -0.55 5.15
CA VAL A 84 0.53 -0.26 4.10
C VAL A 84 0.81 1.10 3.46
N ARG A 85 1.07 2.11 4.28
CA ARG A 85 1.44 3.46 3.80
C ARG A 85 2.73 3.46 2.99
N GLU A 86 3.76 2.75 3.47
CA GLU A 86 5.04 2.59 2.78
C GLU A 86 4.87 1.84 1.46
N PHE A 87 4.06 0.79 1.45
CA PHE A 87 3.74 0.04 0.24
C PHE A 87 3.14 0.92 -0.85
N TYR A 88 2.10 1.70 -0.54
CA TYR A 88 1.47 2.57 -1.52
C TYR A 88 2.41 3.68 -2.02
N ALA A 89 3.25 4.22 -1.14
CA ALA A 89 4.22 5.23 -1.55
C ALA A 89 5.29 4.68 -2.52
N ASN A 90 5.65 3.41 -2.39
CA ASN A 90 6.67 2.73 -3.20
C ASN A 90 6.13 2.02 -4.44
N ALA A 91 4.80 1.82 -4.53
CA ALA A 91 4.20 1.08 -5.63
C ALA A 91 4.26 1.88 -6.95
N ILE A 92 4.69 1.21 -8.02
CA ILE A 92 4.80 1.80 -9.36
C ILE A 92 4.12 0.86 -10.35
N VAL A 93 3.26 1.43 -11.21
CA VAL A 93 2.61 0.69 -12.29
C VAL A 93 3.47 0.81 -13.53
N GLU A 94 3.92 -0.32 -14.07
CA GLU A 94 4.64 -0.40 -15.35
C GLU A 94 3.95 -1.43 -16.25
N GLY A 95 3.28 -0.97 -17.30
CA GLY A 95 2.49 -1.86 -18.17
C GLY A 95 1.38 -2.56 -17.38
N ASP A 96 1.39 -3.89 -17.41
CA ASP A 96 0.42 -4.74 -16.71
C ASP A 96 0.93 -5.24 -15.35
N GLU A 97 2.05 -4.71 -14.87
CA GLU A 97 2.66 -5.11 -13.61
C GLU A 97 2.65 -3.97 -12.59
N LEU A 98 2.36 -4.33 -11.35
CA LEU A 98 2.56 -3.48 -10.19
C LEU A 98 3.90 -3.85 -9.55
N LYS A 99 4.89 -2.96 -9.65
CA LYS A 99 6.17 -3.11 -8.98
C LYS A 99 6.10 -2.57 -7.58
N CYS A 100 6.37 -3.42 -6.62
CA CYS A 100 6.25 -3.16 -5.20
C CYS A 100 7.61 -3.16 -4.51
N TRP A 101 7.70 -2.41 -3.42
CA TRP A 101 8.85 -2.39 -2.53
C TRP A 101 8.37 -2.33 -1.09
N VAL A 102 8.81 -3.28 -0.28
CA VAL A 102 8.49 -3.32 1.15
C VAL A 102 9.75 -3.69 1.93
N ARG A 103 10.21 -2.79 2.78
CA ARG A 103 11.32 -3.03 3.71
C ARG A 103 12.55 -3.67 3.05
N GLY A 104 13.02 -3.08 1.98
CA GLY A 104 14.21 -3.53 1.24
C GLY A 104 13.98 -4.71 0.29
N LYS A 105 12.76 -5.21 0.18
CA LYS A 105 12.41 -6.29 -0.75
C LYS A 105 11.54 -5.77 -1.89
N SER A 106 11.96 -6.04 -3.12
CA SER A 106 11.18 -5.74 -4.32
C SER A 106 10.48 -7.00 -4.83
N PHE A 107 9.26 -6.83 -5.33
CA PHE A 107 8.49 -7.88 -5.99
C PHE A 107 7.52 -7.25 -6.99
N SER A 108 7.05 -8.04 -7.93
CA SER A 108 6.05 -7.62 -8.91
C SER A 108 4.77 -8.42 -8.73
N VAL A 109 3.65 -7.75 -8.91
CA VAL A 109 2.32 -8.37 -8.95
C VAL A 109 1.75 -8.17 -10.34
N SER A 110 1.53 -9.27 -11.07
CA SER A 110 0.88 -9.25 -12.37
C SER A 110 -0.53 -9.83 -12.26
N TYR A 111 -1.34 -9.56 -13.28
CA TYR A 111 -2.66 -10.17 -13.39
C TYR A 111 -2.57 -11.71 -13.38
N VAL A 112 -1.61 -12.28 -14.13
CA VAL A 112 -1.40 -13.73 -14.19
C VAL A 112 -1.10 -14.30 -12.80
N TYR A 113 -0.23 -13.63 -12.04
CA TYR A 113 0.10 -14.04 -10.66
C TYR A 113 -1.16 -14.05 -9.76
N LEU A 114 -2.01 -13.03 -9.85
CA LEU A 114 -3.24 -12.97 -9.05
C LEU A 114 -4.23 -14.08 -9.43
N VAL A 115 -4.37 -14.37 -10.71
CA VAL A 115 -5.21 -15.47 -11.20
C VAL A 115 -4.72 -16.82 -10.68
N GLU A 116 -3.43 -17.09 -10.81
CA GLU A 116 -2.84 -18.34 -10.34
C GLU A 116 -2.93 -18.50 -8.82
N LYS A 117 -2.62 -17.42 -8.08
CA LYS A 117 -2.61 -17.44 -6.62
C LYS A 117 -4.00 -17.65 -6.03
N HIS A 118 -5.00 -17.03 -6.61
CA HIS A 118 -6.38 -17.03 -6.09
C HIS A 118 -7.32 -17.96 -6.87
N LYS A 119 -6.82 -18.66 -7.90
CA LYS A 119 -7.63 -19.53 -8.77
C LYS A 119 -8.90 -18.83 -9.30
N THR A 120 -8.77 -17.54 -9.57
CA THR A 120 -9.88 -16.78 -10.13
C THR A 120 -9.99 -17.07 -11.62
N HIS A 121 -11.16 -17.51 -12.08
CA HIS A 121 -11.43 -17.68 -13.50
C HIS A 121 -11.81 -16.34 -14.12
N GLN A 122 -11.04 -15.90 -15.11
CA GLN A 122 -11.45 -14.79 -15.95
C GLN A 122 -12.60 -15.27 -16.86
N PRO A 123 -13.75 -14.63 -16.87
CA PRO A 123 -14.74 -14.87 -17.92
C PRO A 123 -14.12 -14.48 -19.27
N ALA A 124 -14.31 -15.32 -20.29
CA ALA A 124 -13.64 -15.26 -21.59
C ALA A 124 -13.77 -13.92 -22.35
N ASN A 125 -14.59 -12.99 -21.87
CA ASN A 125 -14.87 -11.69 -22.50
C ASN A 125 -14.71 -10.48 -21.57
N ALA A 126 -14.07 -10.62 -20.41
CA ALA A 126 -13.83 -9.49 -19.52
C ALA A 126 -12.58 -8.72 -19.95
N CYS A 127 -12.73 -7.79 -20.86
CA CYS A 127 -11.76 -6.72 -21.06
C CYS A 127 -11.85 -5.72 -19.92
N TYR A 128 -11.07 -5.93 -18.86
CA TYR A 128 -10.85 -4.87 -17.88
C TYR A 128 -9.86 -3.87 -18.48
N LYS A 129 -10.39 -2.86 -19.17
CA LYS A 129 -9.63 -1.63 -19.36
C LYS A 129 -9.57 -0.95 -17.99
N ILE A 130 -8.44 -1.06 -17.32
CA ILE A 130 -8.12 -0.16 -16.23
C ILE A 130 -7.98 1.21 -16.91
N GLY A 131 -9.05 2.02 -16.83
CA GLY A 131 -9.02 3.41 -17.25
C GLY A 131 -8.12 4.16 -16.30
N ILE A 132 -7.05 4.70 -16.82
CA ILE A 132 -6.21 5.67 -16.13
C ILE A 132 -6.89 7.03 -16.27
#